data_4de5194308fe26ede236bf353a6b370b
#
_entry.id   4de5194308fe26ede236bf353a6b370b
#
_cell.length_a   1.000
_cell.length_b   1.000
_cell.length_c   1.000
_cell.angle_alpha   90.00
_cell.angle_beta   90.00
_cell.angle_gamma   90.00
#
_symmetry.space_group_name_H-M   'P 1'
#
loop_
_entity.id
_entity.type
_entity.pdbx_description
1 polymer ?
#
loop_
_entity_poly.entity_id
_entity_poly.type
_entity_poly.pdbx_seq_one_letter_code
_entity_poly.pdbx_strand_id
1 'polypeptide(L)'
;MSNNIQAVRGMPDILPDEAEFWELFEDTVRSWLQGYGYRPIRMPIVEPTPLFKRAIGEVTDIVEKEMYSFVDSLNGEPLTLRPEGTAGCVRAVIQHNLIAQQPQRLYYMGQMFRHERPQKGRYRQFHQV
;
A
#
# COMPACT_ATOMS: atom_id res chain seq x y z
N MET A 1 -26.53 -11.76 -23.43
CA MET A 1 -25.96 -12.14 -22.14
C MET A 1 -24.45 -11.86 -22.16
N SER A 2 -24.01 -11.03 -21.28
CA SER A 2 -22.58 -10.67 -21.23
C SER A 2 -21.83 -11.60 -20.28
N ASN A 3 -20.85 -12.34 -20.82
CA ASN A 3 -19.92 -13.11 -20.01
C ASN A 3 -18.62 -12.33 -19.79
N ASN A 4 -18.67 -11.01 -19.91
CA ASN A 4 -17.49 -10.18 -19.79
C ASN A 4 -17.04 -10.13 -18.31
N ILE A 5 -15.75 -10.35 -18.13
CA ILE A 5 -15.12 -10.21 -16.81
C ILE A 5 -14.95 -8.72 -16.53
N GLN A 6 -15.35 -8.29 -15.36
CA GLN A 6 -15.21 -6.92 -14.92
C GLN A 6 -14.22 -6.83 -13.77
N ALA A 7 -13.71 -5.63 -13.51
CA ALA A 7 -12.83 -5.39 -12.38
C ALA A 7 -13.54 -5.70 -11.06
N VAL A 8 -12.78 -6.03 -10.04
CA VAL A 8 -13.31 -6.28 -8.71
C VAL A 8 -13.96 -4.99 -8.17
N ARG A 9 -15.13 -5.13 -7.59
CA ARG A 9 -15.84 -4.00 -7.01
C ARG A 9 -14.97 -3.31 -5.95
N GLY A 10 -14.79 -2.00 -6.08
CA GLY A 10 -13.92 -1.23 -5.19
C GLY A 10 -12.47 -1.17 -5.63
N MET A 11 -12.14 -1.79 -6.77
CA MET A 11 -10.81 -1.73 -7.39
C MET A 11 -10.96 -1.20 -8.81
N PRO A 12 -11.15 0.12 -8.98
CA PRO A 12 -11.44 0.69 -10.29
C PRO A 12 -10.22 0.79 -11.18
N ASP A 13 -10.44 0.65 -12.49
CA ASP A 13 -9.44 1.03 -13.47
C ASP A 13 -9.33 2.56 -13.50
N ILE A 14 -8.12 3.05 -13.64
CA ILE A 14 -7.86 4.47 -13.91
C ILE A 14 -7.54 4.59 -15.40
N LEU A 15 -8.50 5.11 -16.15
CA LEU A 15 -8.39 5.19 -17.61
C LEU A 15 -7.48 6.36 -18.03
N PRO A 16 -7.00 6.37 -19.30
CA PRO A 16 -5.97 7.32 -19.72
C PRO A 16 -6.23 8.78 -19.39
N ASP A 17 -7.44 9.28 -19.60
CA ASP A 17 -7.75 10.69 -19.32
C ASP A 17 -7.57 11.01 -17.83
N GLU A 18 -8.02 10.13 -16.95
CA GLU A 18 -7.87 10.30 -15.51
C GLU A 18 -6.42 10.00 -15.08
N ALA A 19 -5.78 9.01 -15.70
CA ALA A 19 -4.42 8.62 -15.37
C ALA A 19 -3.42 9.77 -15.60
N GLU A 20 -3.67 10.61 -16.59
CA GLU A 20 -2.83 11.80 -16.83
C GLU A 20 -2.87 12.78 -15.67
N PHE A 21 -4.04 12.95 -15.04
CA PHE A 21 -4.16 13.78 -13.84
C PHE A 21 -3.45 13.15 -12.65
N TRP A 22 -3.50 11.81 -12.53
CA TRP A 22 -2.76 11.11 -11.49
C TRP A 22 -1.26 11.30 -11.65
N GLU A 23 -0.75 11.22 -12.86
CA GLU A 23 0.68 11.46 -13.12
C GLU A 23 1.09 12.88 -12.77
N LEU A 24 0.28 13.87 -13.15
CA LEU A 24 0.52 15.25 -12.79
C LEU A 24 0.57 15.45 -11.27
N PHE A 25 -0.39 14.87 -10.56
CA PHE A 25 -0.44 14.91 -9.10
C PHE A 25 0.79 14.26 -8.48
N GLU A 26 1.13 13.05 -8.93
CA GLU A 26 2.27 12.31 -8.42
C GLU A 26 3.59 13.04 -8.68
N ASP A 27 3.77 13.58 -9.89
CA ASP A 27 4.97 14.34 -10.24
C ASP A 27 5.10 15.61 -9.39
N THR A 28 3.99 16.29 -9.15
CA THR A 28 3.97 17.51 -8.34
C THR A 28 4.34 17.19 -6.89
N VAL A 29 3.75 16.15 -6.30
CA VAL A 29 4.05 15.74 -4.92
C VAL A 29 5.49 15.25 -4.82
N ARG A 30 5.95 14.48 -5.79
CA ARG A 30 7.32 13.97 -5.82
C ARG A 30 8.34 15.11 -5.83
N SER A 31 8.15 16.08 -6.72
CA SER A 31 9.04 17.23 -6.83
C SER A 31 9.04 18.04 -5.54
N TRP A 32 7.87 18.21 -4.94
CA TRP A 32 7.74 18.96 -3.68
C TRP A 32 8.49 18.26 -2.55
N LEU A 33 8.30 16.95 -2.39
CA LEU A 33 9.00 16.17 -1.36
C LEU A 33 10.51 16.16 -1.57
N GLN A 34 10.95 15.98 -2.81
CA GLN A 34 12.37 16.00 -3.15
C GLN A 34 13.02 17.36 -2.84
N GLY A 35 12.26 18.46 -3.00
CA GLY A 35 12.71 19.79 -2.64
C GLY A 35 13.01 19.95 -1.15
N TYR A 36 12.42 19.11 -0.29
CA TYR A 36 12.69 19.08 1.15
C TYR A 36 13.68 18.00 1.54
N GLY A 37 14.34 17.37 0.57
CA GLY A 37 15.34 16.35 0.83
C GLY A 37 14.80 14.97 1.09
N TYR A 38 13.54 14.71 0.80
CA TYR A 38 12.98 13.37 0.88
C TYR A 38 13.44 12.52 -0.29
N ARG A 39 13.76 11.26 -0.01
CA ARG A 39 14.20 10.30 -1.00
C ARG A 39 13.17 9.19 -1.16
N PRO A 40 13.00 8.66 -2.38
CA PRO A 40 12.00 7.61 -2.59
C PRO A 40 12.44 6.27 -2.01
N ILE A 41 11.46 5.55 -1.47
CA ILE A 41 11.59 4.13 -1.11
C ILE A 41 10.41 3.38 -1.73
N ARG A 42 10.67 2.16 -2.20
CA ARG A 42 9.63 1.30 -2.76
C ARG A 42 9.64 -0.03 -2.01
N MET A 43 8.49 -0.37 -1.42
CA MET A 43 8.32 -1.61 -0.69
C MET A 43 7.41 -2.56 -1.46
N PRO A 44 7.47 -3.86 -1.18
CA PRO A 44 6.56 -4.83 -1.80
C PRO A 44 5.10 -4.56 -1.44
N ILE A 45 4.22 -4.93 -2.36
CA ILE A 45 2.77 -4.87 -2.11
C ILE A 45 2.35 -5.97 -1.14
N VAL A 46 3.00 -7.13 -1.21
CA VAL A 46 2.71 -8.28 -0.36
C VAL A 46 3.75 -8.34 0.76
N GLU A 47 3.28 -8.47 1.98
CA GLU A 47 4.11 -8.57 3.17
C GLU A 47 3.65 -9.72 4.05
N PRO A 48 4.50 -10.22 4.94
CA PRO A 48 4.07 -11.22 5.93
C PRO A 48 2.96 -10.67 6.82
N THR A 49 1.90 -11.44 7.01
CA THR A 49 0.76 -11.02 7.83
C THR A 49 1.13 -10.54 9.23
N PRO A 50 2.08 -11.20 9.95
CA PRO A 50 2.47 -10.75 11.29
C PRO A 50 3.00 -9.32 11.35
N LEU A 51 3.54 -8.80 10.25
CA LEU A 51 4.02 -7.40 10.22
C LEU A 51 2.89 -6.42 10.57
N PHE A 52 1.72 -6.61 9.96
CA PHE A 52 0.60 -5.70 10.16
C PHE A 52 -0.05 -5.89 11.54
N LYS A 53 -0.11 -7.11 12.04
CA LYS A 53 -0.60 -7.39 13.39
C LYS A 53 0.26 -6.69 14.43
N ARG A 54 1.57 -6.70 14.26
CA ARG A 54 2.50 -6.05 15.16
C ARG A 54 2.43 -4.52 15.06
N ALA A 55 2.35 -3.99 13.85
CA ALA A 55 2.39 -2.55 13.60
C ALA A 55 1.07 -1.85 13.91
N ILE A 56 -0.06 -2.47 13.56
CA ILE A 56 -1.39 -1.87 13.68
C ILE A 56 -2.05 -2.23 15.01
N GLY A 57 -1.67 -3.36 15.60
CA GLY A 57 -2.28 -3.90 16.80
C GLY A 57 -3.19 -5.09 16.49
N GLU A 58 -3.20 -6.07 17.40
CA GLU A 58 -3.88 -7.34 17.16
C GLU A 58 -5.41 -7.24 17.15
N VAL A 59 -5.98 -6.19 17.73
CA VAL A 59 -7.42 -6.07 17.99
C VAL A 59 -8.05 -4.85 17.29
N THR A 60 -7.56 -4.50 16.10
CA THR A 60 -8.19 -3.43 15.33
C THR A 60 -9.06 -4.04 14.23
N ASP A 61 -10.10 -3.32 13.82
CA ASP A 61 -10.95 -3.74 12.72
C ASP A 61 -10.17 -3.96 11.42
N ILE A 62 -9.11 -3.16 11.20
CA ILE A 62 -8.26 -3.30 10.01
C ILE A 62 -7.59 -4.68 10.00
N VAL A 63 -7.04 -5.12 11.14
CA VAL A 63 -6.34 -6.39 11.23
C VAL A 63 -7.31 -7.57 11.11
N GLU A 64 -8.47 -7.49 11.73
CA GLU A 64 -9.40 -8.62 11.79
C GLU A 64 -10.29 -8.75 10.57
N LYS A 65 -10.71 -7.64 9.97
CA LYS A 65 -11.80 -7.65 8.98
C LYS A 65 -11.44 -7.05 7.63
N GLU A 66 -10.44 -6.20 7.57
CA GLU A 66 -10.18 -5.38 6.39
C GLU A 66 -8.92 -5.74 5.61
N MET A 67 -8.14 -6.72 6.08
CA MET A 67 -6.96 -7.14 5.35
C MET A 67 -7.27 -8.24 4.34
N TYR A 68 -6.66 -8.13 3.15
CA TYR A 68 -6.63 -9.22 2.18
C TYR A 68 -5.48 -10.14 2.54
N SER A 69 -5.78 -11.23 3.23
CA SER A 69 -4.78 -12.19 3.66
C SER A 69 -5.00 -13.53 2.98
N PHE A 70 -3.90 -14.23 2.71
CA PHE A 70 -3.92 -15.53 2.07
C PHE A 70 -2.71 -16.35 2.54
N VAL A 71 -2.72 -17.63 2.24
CA VAL A 71 -1.62 -18.53 2.57
C VAL A 71 -0.87 -18.88 1.30
N ASP A 72 0.45 -18.70 1.32
CA ASP A 72 1.29 -19.08 0.20
C ASP A 72 1.25 -20.60 0.03
N SER A 73 0.79 -21.05 -1.13
CA SER A 73 0.65 -22.48 -1.39
C SER A 73 1.99 -23.22 -1.47
N LEU A 74 3.09 -22.50 -1.65
CA LEU A 74 4.41 -23.11 -1.76
C LEU A 74 5.00 -23.48 -0.39
N ASN A 75 4.79 -22.64 0.63
CA ASN A 75 5.46 -22.82 1.92
C ASN A 75 4.54 -22.64 3.13
N GLY A 76 3.25 -22.37 2.93
CA GLY A 76 2.30 -22.19 4.03
C GLY A 76 2.42 -20.87 4.78
N GLU A 77 3.21 -19.94 4.28
CA GLU A 77 3.41 -18.64 4.92
C GLU A 77 2.14 -17.76 4.79
N PRO A 78 1.68 -17.14 5.90
CA PRO A 78 0.57 -16.19 5.82
C PRO A 78 1.04 -14.86 5.26
N LEU A 79 0.40 -14.41 4.19
CA LEU A 79 0.74 -13.20 3.47
C LEU A 79 -0.46 -12.26 3.40
N THR A 80 -0.19 -10.96 3.25
CA THR A 80 -1.23 -9.94 3.22
C THR A 80 -0.89 -8.87 2.19
N LEU A 81 -1.89 -8.43 1.43
CA LEU A 81 -1.77 -7.22 0.62
C LEU A 81 -1.75 -6.02 1.57
N ARG A 82 -0.75 -5.17 1.44
CA ARG A 82 -0.53 -4.07 2.38
C ARG A 82 -1.76 -3.17 2.51
N PRO A 83 -2.29 -2.98 3.74
CA PRO A 83 -3.40 -2.07 3.97
C PRO A 83 -2.96 -0.61 4.16
N GLU A 84 -1.66 -0.38 4.36
CA GLU A 84 -1.04 0.93 4.49
C GLU A 84 0.46 0.79 4.25
N GLY A 85 1.19 1.89 4.14
CA GLY A 85 2.60 1.84 3.75
C GLY A 85 3.60 1.98 4.89
N THR A 86 3.19 2.49 6.04
CA THR A 86 4.13 2.78 7.13
C THR A 86 4.80 1.53 7.67
N ALA A 87 4.05 0.45 7.87
CA ALA A 87 4.60 -0.79 8.42
C ALA A 87 5.70 -1.37 7.52
N GLY A 88 5.47 -1.42 6.20
CA GLY A 88 6.47 -1.90 5.25
C GLY A 88 7.70 -0.99 5.18
N CYS A 89 7.49 0.31 5.26
CA CYS A 89 8.58 1.26 5.26
C CYS A 89 9.47 1.08 6.50
N VAL A 90 8.88 0.99 7.67
CA VAL A 90 9.63 0.77 8.92
C VAL A 90 10.36 -0.59 8.89
N ARG A 91 9.69 -1.65 8.39
CA ARG A 91 10.34 -2.96 8.23
C ARG A 91 11.58 -2.85 7.35
N ALA A 92 11.47 -2.16 6.21
CA ALA A 92 12.58 -2.00 5.28
C ALA A 92 13.73 -1.21 5.92
N VAL A 93 13.41 -0.13 6.63
CA VAL A 93 14.42 0.67 7.35
C VAL A 93 15.16 -0.17 8.37
N ILE A 94 14.46 -0.99 9.13
CA ILE A 94 15.07 -1.86 10.15
C ILE A 94 15.88 -2.98 9.49
N GLN A 95 15.29 -3.67 8.51
CA GLN A 95 15.92 -4.80 7.84
C GLN A 95 17.25 -4.41 7.18
N HIS A 96 17.29 -3.25 6.56
CA HIS A 96 18.47 -2.77 5.83
C HIS A 96 19.31 -1.78 6.63
N ASN A 97 18.95 -1.54 7.90
CA ASN A 97 19.69 -0.67 8.81
C ASN A 97 19.96 0.73 8.24
N LEU A 98 18.93 1.32 7.66
CA LEU A 98 19.09 2.59 6.92
C LEU A 98 19.40 3.79 7.80
N ILE A 99 19.07 3.73 9.09
CA ILE A 99 19.29 4.84 10.02
C ILE A 99 20.57 4.71 10.85
N ALA A 100 21.41 3.69 10.57
CA ALA A 100 22.61 3.44 11.36
C ALA A 100 23.62 4.59 11.31
N GLN A 101 23.72 5.30 10.20
CA GLN A 101 24.71 6.35 10.01
C GLN A 101 24.11 7.75 10.01
N GLN A 102 22.85 7.88 9.64
CA GLN A 102 22.19 9.18 9.57
C GLN A 102 20.68 9.05 9.58
N PRO A 103 19.95 10.08 10.02
CA PRO A 103 18.50 10.11 9.89
C PRO A 103 18.07 10.03 8.44
N GLN A 104 16.90 9.48 8.19
CA GLN A 104 16.34 9.33 6.84
C GLN A 104 15.04 10.15 6.72
N ARG A 105 14.87 10.75 5.52
CA ARG A 105 13.60 11.34 5.09
C ARG A 105 13.18 10.57 3.87
N LEU A 106 12.15 9.76 4.03
CA LEU A 106 11.70 8.85 2.98
C LEU A 106 10.26 9.15 2.61
N TYR A 107 9.93 8.95 1.34
CA TYR A 107 8.55 8.98 0.89
C TYR A 107 8.28 7.78 0.00
N TYR A 108 7.03 7.37 -0.04
CA TYR A 108 6.55 6.34 -0.95
C TYR A 108 5.22 6.76 -1.54
N MET A 109 4.94 6.26 -2.71
CA MET A 109 3.64 6.39 -3.36
C MET A 109 3.25 5.03 -3.88
N GLY A 110 2.02 4.65 -3.70
CA GLY A 110 1.56 3.40 -4.24
C GLY A 110 0.18 3.03 -3.79
N GLN A 111 -0.22 1.85 -4.19
CA GLN A 111 -1.54 1.34 -3.94
C GLN A 111 -1.56 0.53 -2.66
N MET A 112 -2.64 0.72 -1.91
CA MET A 112 -2.93 0.01 -0.67
C MET A 112 -4.26 -0.71 -0.83
N PHE A 113 -4.51 -1.71 0.01
CA PHE A 113 -5.66 -2.61 -0.17
C PHE A 113 -6.35 -2.83 1.17
N ARG A 114 -7.66 -2.59 1.20
CA ARG A 114 -8.48 -2.91 2.38
C ARG A 114 -9.77 -3.58 1.93
N HIS A 115 -10.06 -4.71 2.50
CA HIS A 115 -11.28 -5.45 2.21
C HIS A 115 -12.45 -4.89 3.02
N GLU A 116 -12.89 -3.70 2.63
CA GLU A 116 -14.02 -3.06 3.27
C GLU A 116 -15.18 -2.91 2.29
N ARG A 117 -16.36 -2.57 2.83
CA ARG A 117 -17.54 -2.39 1.99
C ARG A 117 -17.36 -1.14 1.13
N PRO A 118 -17.41 -1.26 -0.21
CA PRO A 118 -17.24 -0.09 -1.07
C PRO A 118 -18.35 0.94 -0.86
N GLN A 119 -17.94 2.19 -0.72
CA GLN A 119 -18.83 3.34 -0.59
C GLN A 119 -18.21 4.50 -1.37
N LYS A 120 -18.96 5.59 -1.53
CA LYS A 120 -18.41 6.80 -2.12
C LYS A 120 -17.21 7.28 -1.30
N GLY A 121 -16.06 7.40 -1.94
CA GLY A 121 -14.82 7.80 -1.27
C GLY A 121 -14.09 6.68 -0.53
N ARG A 122 -14.63 5.45 -0.53
CA ARG A 122 -13.98 4.29 0.06
C ARG A 122 -13.83 3.19 -0.97
N TYR A 123 -12.58 2.92 -1.32
CA TYR A 123 -12.22 1.89 -2.28
C TYR A 123 -11.47 0.77 -1.58
N ARG A 124 -11.50 -0.42 -2.19
CA ARG A 124 -10.71 -1.57 -1.73
C ARG A 124 -9.27 -1.49 -2.19
N GLN A 125 -9.02 -0.77 -3.26
CA GLN A 125 -7.68 -0.40 -3.72
C GLN A 125 -7.63 1.12 -3.82
N PHE A 126 -6.65 1.72 -3.14
CA PHE A 126 -6.53 3.18 -3.10
C PHE A 126 -5.06 3.58 -3.09
N HIS A 127 -4.80 4.83 -3.44
CA HIS A 127 -3.46 5.38 -3.45
C HIS A 127 -3.13 6.05 -2.12
N GLN A 128 -1.89 5.91 -1.70
CA GLN A 128 -1.38 6.54 -0.49
C GLN A 128 0.00 7.13 -0.76
N VAL A 129 0.24 8.29 -0.21
CA VAL A 129 1.56 8.89 -0.17
C VAL A 129 1.93 9.21 1.28
#